data_29c0bbd58ec84ff5a5d61cfc72167537
#
_entry.id   29c0bbd58ec84ff5a5d61cfc72167537
#
_cell.length_a   1.000
_cell.length_b   1.000
_cell.length_c   1.000
_cell.angle_alpha   90.00
_cell.angle_beta   90.00
_cell.angle_gamma   90.00
#
_symmetry.space_group_name_H-M   'P 1'
#
loop_
_entity.id
_entity.type
_entity.pdbx_description
1 polymer ?
#
loop_
_entity_poly.entity_id
_entity_poly.type
_entity_poly.pdbx_seq_one_letter_code
_entity_poly.pdbx_strand_id
1 'polypeptide(L)'
;MPGARPVKPRDGDYGREGRAPWLDVDWQAAQHRLEIDGREVNYCELGEGPAILFVHGLGASWQSWLEQLPEFAASHRVVAMDLPGFGYSESPSEDISIEYYARWTAQFMDVLGIESAAVVGNSMGGFVSAELAIKVPARVQRLVFVSAAIFWQNRRRAQPLVQLARMSDAVVARALVRATDDIATRRRLRYAALATAGFRYPQYVSDELAHEMVRSARRTDGFLPALQALAGYDLEKELPKISCPTLIVWGANDQLVSVKDAERLEDLIPDSRREVFERTGHVAMLERPERFNRLLREFLADAPAAELARR
;
A
#
# COMPACT_ATOMS: atom_id res chain seq x y z
N MET A 1 -8.69 -38.75 1.59
CA MET A 1 -8.65 -38.23 0.22
C MET A 1 -7.76 -37.02 0.22
N PRO A 2 -6.60 -36.95 -0.47
CA PRO A 2 -5.86 -35.71 -0.62
C PRO A 2 -6.73 -34.78 -1.49
N GLY A 3 -7.12 -33.63 -0.92
CA GLY A 3 -7.98 -32.66 -1.58
C GLY A 3 -7.38 -32.23 -2.93
N ALA A 4 -8.22 -32.24 -3.96
CA ALA A 4 -7.86 -31.74 -5.27
C ALA A 4 -7.19 -30.34 -5.12
N ARG A 5 -6.04 -30.12 -5.76
CA ARG A 5 -5.42 -28.81 -5.82
C ARG A 5 -6.43 -27.85 -6.42
N PRO A 6 -6.71 -26.72 -5.77
CA PRO A 6 -7.63 -25.75 -6.34
C PRO A 6 -7.12 -25.34 -7.73
N VAL A 7 -8.02 -25.33 -8.70
CA VAL A 7 -7.71 -24.93 -10.08
C VAL A 7 -7.40 -23.42 -10.06
N LYS A 8 -6.21 -23.00 -10.55
CA LYS A 8 -5.88 -21.59 -10.74
C LYS A 8 -7.01 -20.89 -11.52
N PRO A 9 -7.30 -19.61 -11.24
CA PRO A 9 -8.22 -18.83 -12.07
C PRO A 9 -7.81 -18.94 -13.55
N ARG A 10 -8.79 -19.15 -14.44
CA ARG A 10 -8.53 -19.40 -15.88
C ARG A 10 -7.86 -18.26 -16.65
N ASP A 11 -7.77 -17.07 -16.03
CA ASP A 11 -7.11 -15.87 -16.55
C ASP A 11 -5.57 -15.87 -16.35
N GLY A 12 -5.03 -16.93 -15.71
CA GLY A 12 -3.62 -17.30 -15.79
C GLY A 12 -2.61 -16.45 -15.02
N ASP A 13 -2.94 -15.20 -14.62
CA ASP A 13 -1.99 -14.22 -14.07
C ASP A 13 -2.12 -13.94 -12.56
N TYR A 14 -2.86 -14.80 -11.81
CA TYR A 14 -2.95 -14.67 -10.34
C TYR A 14 -1.74 -15.31 -9.66
N GLY A 15 -1.05 -14.50 -8.84
CA GLY A 15 0.26 -14.85 -8.31
C GLY A 15 1.33 -14.79 -9.41
N ARG A 16 2.58 -14.82 -9.02
CA ARG A 16 3.70 -14.81 -9.96
C ARG A 16 3.91 -16.20 -10.57
N GLU A 17 4.26 -16.24 -11.84
CA GLU A 17 4.80 -17.45 -12.47
C GLU A 17 6.33 -17.50 -12.29
N GLY A 18 6.84 -18.67 -11.88
CA GLY A 18 8.27 -18.88 -11.65
C GLY A 18 8.78 -18.27 -10.33
N ARG A 19 10.11 -18.13 -10.25
CA ARG A 19 10.81 -17.58 -9.08
C ARG A 19 10.66 -16.06 -9.04
N ALA A 20 10.21 -15.53 -7.93
CA ALA A 20 10.04 -14.09 -7.75
C ALA A 20 11.42 -13.39 -7.64
N PRO A 21 11.67 -12.29 -8.40
CA PRO A 21 12.95 -11.57 -8.36
C PRO A 21 13.34 -11.07 -6.97
N TRP A 22 12.37 -10.73 -6.12
CA TRP A 22 12.61 -10.25 -4.77
C TRP A 22 13.27 -11.28 -3.84
N LEU A 23 13.25 -12.58 -4.19
CA LEU A 23 13.94 -13.65 -3.45
C LEU A 23 15.46 -13.60 -3.61
N ASP A 24 15.97 -12.89 -4.61
CA ASP A 24 17.40 -12.77 -4.92
C ASP A 24 17.96 -11.40 -4.48
N VAL A 25 17.17 -10.54 -3.87
CA VAL A 25 17.59 -9.23 -3.35
C VAL A 25 18.19 -9.37 -1.96
N ASP A 26 19.33 -8.73 -1.73
CA ASP A 26 19.89 -8.55 -0.39
C ASP A 26 19.10 -7.46 0.36
N TRP A 27 18.02 -7.88 1.02
CA TRP A 27 17.15 -6.97 1.77
C TRP A 27 17.84 -6.38 3.00
N GLN A 28 18.92 -6.97 3.50
CA GLN A 28 19.67 -6.39 4.60
C GLN A 28 20.46 -5.16 4.12
N ALA A 29 21.05 -5.23 2.96
CA ALA A 29 21.74 -4.10 2.35
C ALA A 29 20.77 -3.01 1.84
N ALA A 30 19.55 -3.40 1.42
CA ALA A 30 18.54 -2.49 0.88
C ALA A 30 17.72 -1.76 1.95
N GLN A 31 17.73 -2.21 3.20
CA GLN A 31 17.03 -1.55 4.30
C GLN A 31 17.92 -0.48 4.94
N HIS A 32 17.34 0.67 5.17
CA HIS A 32 18.00 1.83 5.73
C HIS A 32 17.21 2.37 6.92
N ARG A 33 17.91 3.14 7.75
CA ARG A 33 17.30 3.87 8.87
C ARG A 33 17.73 5.31 8.84
N LEU A 34 16.82 6.18 9.20
CA LEU A 34 17.06 7.60 9.37
C LEU A 34 16.24 8.12 10.55
N GLU A 35 16.45 9.37 10.92
CA GLU A 35 15.72 10.01 12.02
C GLU A 35 14.88 11.16 11.46
N ILE A 36 13.59 11.20 11.84
CA ILE A 36 12.69 12.33 11.60
C ILE A 36 12.03 12.67 12.94
N ASP A 37 12.14 13.94 13.35
CA ASP A 37 11.57 14.47 14.60
C ASP A 37 11.98 13.65 15.84
N GLY A 38 13.24 13.20 15.89
CA GLY A 38 13.80 12.40 16.98
C GLY A 38 13.27 10.96 17.05
N ARG A 39 12.73 10.44 15.95
CA ARG A 39 12.20 9.08 15.84
C ARG A 39 12.89 8.32 14.72
N GLU A 40 13.26 7.07 15.03
CA GLU A 40 13.84 6.18 14.02
C GLU A 40 12.79 5.73 13.01
N VAL A 41 13.14 5.88 11.73
CA VAL A 41 12.32 5.52 10.58
C VAL A 41 13.04 4.47 9.75
N ASN A 42 12.34 3.40 9.41
CA ASN A 42 12.83 2.34 8.54
C ASN A 42 12.23 2.50 7.13
N TYR A 43 13.07 2.24 6.14
CA TYR A 43 12.64 2.18 4.74
C TYR A 43 13.53 1.23 3.94
N CYS A 44 13.05 0.84 2.77
CA CYS A 44 13.80 0.08 1.81
C CYS A 44 14.02 0.93 0.57
N GLU A 45 15.26 0.91 0.03
CA GLU A 45 15.63 1.67 -1.16
C GLU A 45 16.45 0.79 -2.12
N LEU A 46 16.13 0.86 -3.42
CA LEU A 46 16.85 0.19 -4.50
C LEU A 46 16.90 1.08 -5.74
N GLY A 47 17.92 0.88 -6.57
CA GLY A 47 18.05 1.54 -7.87
C GLY A 47 18.39 3.01 -7.80
N GLU A 48 18.49 3.61 -8.99
CA GLU A 48 18.81 5.01 -9.19
C GLU A 48 17.92 5.60 -10.30
N GLY A 49 17.80 6.94 -10.35
CA GLY A 49 17.01 7.64 -11.37
C GLY A 49 15.79 8.36 -10.81
N PRO A 50 14.71 8.56 -11.61
CA PRO A 50 13.48 9.18 -11.14
C PRO A 50 12.89 8.42 -9.96
N ALA A 51 12.40 9.14 -8.94
CA ALA A 51 11.92 8.51 -7.72
C ALA A 51 10.51 7.92 -7.86
N ILE A 52 10.31 6.71 -7.32
CA ILE A 52 9.01 6.13 -7.03
C ILE A 52 8.92 5.90 -5.53
N LEU A 53 7.91 6.50 -4.90
CA LEU A 53 7.64 6.37 -3.48
C LEU A 53 6.44 5.44 -3.25
N PHE A 54 6.65 4.37 -2.51
CA PHE A 54 5.63 3.38 -2.17
C PHE A 54 5.14 3.54 -0.74
N VAL A 55 3.83 3.71 -0.56
CA VAL A 55 3.17 3.95 0.73
C VAL A 55 2.21 2.80 1.05
N HIS A 56 2.50 2.05 2.12
CA HIS A 56 1.73 0.86 2.51
C HIS A 56 0.39 1.19 3.17
N GLY A 57 -0.47 0.17 3.29
CA GLY A 57 -1.77 0.23 3.97
C GLY A 57 -1.71 0.03 5.48
N LEU A 58 -2.88 0.13 6.12
CA LEU A 58 -3.06 -0.09 7.55
C LEU A 58 -2.58 -1.48 7.97
N GLY A 59 -1.73 -1.56 8.99
CA GLY A 59 -1.21 -2.83 9.52
C GLY A 59 -0.17 -3.52 8.63
N ALA A 60 0.29 -2.87 7.58
CA ALA A 60 1.30 -3.37 6.66
C ALA A 60 2.66 -2.67 6.89
N SER A 61 3.59 -2.85 5.97
CA SER A 61 4.94 -2.29 5.98
C SER A 61 5.49 -2.23 4.55
N TRP A 62 6.76 -1.80 4.38
CA TRP A 62 7.43 -1.73 3.09
C TRP A 62 7.37 -3.05 2.29
N GLN A 63 7.29 -4.20 2.97
CA GLN A 63 7.18 -5.51 2.31
C GLN A 63 5.93 -5.69 1.45
N SER A 64 4.93 -4.83 1.59
CA SER A 64 3.79 -4.81 0.67
C SER A 64 4.19 -4.57 -0.79
N TRP A 65 5.43 -4.15 -1.03
CA TRP A 65 5.96 -3.77 -2.34
C TRP A 65 7.08 -4.68 -2.84
N LEU A 66 7.27 -5.86 -2.22
CA LEU A 66 8.31 -6.84 -2.60
C LEU A 66 8.29 -7.18 -4.10
N GLU A 67 7.12 -7.31 -4.70
CA GLU A 67 6.95 -7.63 -6.12
C GLU A 67 7.24 -6.44 -7.04
N GLN A 68 7.26 -5.20 -6.51
CA GLN A 68 7.49 -3.97 -7.27
C GLN A 68 8.93 -3.48 -7.16
N LEU A 69 9.52 -3.54 -5.97
CA LEU A 69 10.83 -2.93 -5.70
C LEU A 69 11.93 -3.40 -6.67
N PRO A 70 12.21 -4.71 -6.87
CA PRO A 70 13.25 -5.13 -7.79
C PRO A 70 12.89 -4.89 -9.26
N GLU A 71 11.59 -4.90 -9.59
CA GLU A 71 11.11 -4.69 -10.95
C GLU A 71 11.38 -3.28 -11.46
N PHE A 72 11.22 -2.28 -10.60
CA PHE A 72 11.40 -0.87 -10.97
C PHE A 72 12.80 -0.34 -10.64
N ALA A 73 13.58 -1.02 -9.81
CA ALA A 73 14.95 -0.63 -9.45
C ALA A 73 15.91 -0.56 -10.65
N ALA A 74 15.61 -1.26 -11.76
CA ALA A 74 16.43 -1.23 -12.98
C ALA A 74 16.41 0.15 -13.68
N SER A 75 15.41 1.00 -13.41
CA SER A 75 15.22 2.28 -14.12
C SER A 75 14.81 3.45 -13.22
N HIS A 76 14.55 3.20 -11.95
CA HIS A 76 14.07 4.20 -10.99
C HIS A 76 14.75 4.02 -9.64
N ARG A 77 14.85 5.10 -8.90
CA ARG A 77 15.08 5.07 -7.46
C ARG A 77 13.78 4.72 -6.77
N VAL A 78 13.64 3.48 -6.29
CA VAL A 78 12.43 2.98 -5.63
C VAL A 78 12.61 3.03 -4.12
N VAL A 79 11.67 3.68 -3.45
CA VAL A 79 11.69 3.85 -1.99
C VAL A 79 10.37 3.38 -1.42
N ALA A 80 10.40 2.43 -0.50
CA ALA A 80 9.24 1.96 0.25
C ALA A 80 9.47 2.19 1.74
N MET A 81 8.64 3.03 2.35
CA MET A 81 8.77 3.42 3.75
C MET A 81 7.90 2.55 4.67
N ASP A 82 8.32 2.45 5.92
CA ASP A 82 7.41 2.10 7.02
C ASP A 82 6.85 3.38 7.62
N LEU A 83 5.56 3.60 7.52
CA LEU A 83 4.89 4.73 8.15
C LEU A 83 5.10 4.71 9.68
N PRO A 84 5.17 5.87 10.36
CA PRO A 84 5.31 5.93 11.82
C PRO A 84 4.29 5.06 12.55
N GLY A 85 4.80 4.20 13.47
CA GLY A 85 4.00 3.23 14.20
C GLY A 85 3.77 1.89 13.50
N PHE A 86 4.39 1.67 12.32
CA PHE A 86 4.32 0.41 11.57
C PHE A 86 5.72 -0.12 11.24
N GLY A 87 5.79 -1.41 10.87
CA GLY A 87 7.02 -2.07 10.47
C GLY A 87 8.12 -1.94 11.53
N TYR A 88 9.24 -1.35 11.15
CA TYR A 88 10.36 -1.05 12.04
C TYR A 88 10.48 0.44 12.39
N SER A 89 9.58 1.29 11.90
CA SER A 89 9.52 2.71 12.27
C SER A 89 8.91 2.89 13.66
N GLU A 90 9.49 3.80 14.45
CA GLU A 90 8.96 4.14 15.77
C GLU A 90 7.60 4.86 15.67
N SER A 91 6.83 4.77 16.75
CA SER A 91 5.60 5.54 16.88
C SER A 91 5.91 7.03 17.01
N PRO A 92 5.09 7.91 16.38
CA PRO A 92 5.32 9.35 16.47
C PRO A 92 5.05 9.89 17.88
N SER A 93 5.54 11.08 18.15
CA SER A 93 5.21 11.86 19.36
C SER A 93 3.89 12.62 19.23
N GLU A 94 3.44 12.85 18.00
CA GLU A 94 2.17 13.50 17.66
C GLU A 94 1.06 12.46 17.49
N ASP A 95 -0.20 12.94 17.55
CA ASP A 95 -1.37 12.11 17.22
C ASP A 95 -1.35 11.74 15.73
N ILE A 96 -1.59 10.47 15.46
CA ILE A 96 -1.70 9.96 14.09
C ILE A 96 -2.99 10.47 13.44
N SER A 97 -2.83 11.20 12.33
CA SER A 97 -3.90 11.60 11.43
C SER A 97 -3.47 11.41 9.97
N ILE A 98 -4.38 11.53 9.02
CA ILE A 98 -4.03 11.47 7.59
C ILE A 98 -3.16 12.67 7.21
N GLU A 99 -3.47 13.85 7.73
CA GLU A 99 -2.68 15.07 7.53
C GLU A 99 -1.28 14.94 8.13
N TYR A 100 -1.17 14.31 9.33
CA TYR A 100 0.13 14.01 9.92
C TYR A 100 0.96 13.14 8.98
N TYR A 101 0.42 12.02 8.51
CA TYR A 101 1.15 11.13 7.62
C TYR A 101 1.54 11.79 6.30
N ALA A 102 0.68 12.63 5.72
CA ALA A 102 1.01 13.34 4.48
C ALA A 102 2.15 14.37 4.71
N ARG A 103 2.09 15.17 5.77
CA ARG A 103 3.15 16.10 6.16
C ARG A 103 4.47 15.36 6.44
N TRP A 104 4.39 14.28 7.22
CA TRP A 104 5.53 13.44 7.53
C TRP A 104 6.14 12.81 6.26
N THR A 105 5.33 12.37 5.30
CA THR A 105 5.81 11.86 4.01
C THR A 105 6.58 12.93 3.24
N ALA A 106 6.13 14.18 3.27
CA ALA A 106 6.88 15.28 2.66
C ALA A 106 8.23 15.51 3.35
N GLN A 107 8.29 15.49 4.68
CA GLN A 107 9.53 15.56 5.47
C GLN A 107 10.48 14.39 5.15
N PHE A 108 9.95 13.18 5.05
CA PHE A 108 10.71 11.99 4.66
C PHE A 108 11.36 12.17 3.28
N MET A 109 10.61 12.69 2.30
CA MET A 109 11.15 13.03 0.99
C MET A 109 12.26 14.09 1.09
N ASP A 110 12.12 15.11 1.95
CA ASP A 110 13.13 16.15 2.15
C ASP A 110 14.44 15.55 2.69
N VAL A 111 14.36 14.70 3.70
CA VAL A 111 15.54 14.05 4.30
C VAL A 111 16.27 13.16 3.28
N LEU A 112 15.54 12.52 2.37
CA LEU A 112 16.13 11.69 1.30
C LEU A 112 16.57 12.48 0.06
N GLY A 113 16.37 13.81 0.05
CA GLY A 113 16.68 14.65 -1.11
C GLY A 113 15.80 14.33 -2.34
N ILE A 114 14.59 13.82 -2.11
CA ILE A 114 13.60 13.55 -3.17
C ILE A 114 12.77 14.82 -3.36
N GLU A 115 13.04 15.60 -4.39
CA GLU A 115 12.30 16.81 -4.69
C GLU A 115 10.86 16.50 -5.09
N SER A 116 10.67 15.52 -5.96
CA SER A 116 9.35 15.03 -6.37
C SER A 116 9.42 13.56 -6.80
N ALA A 117 8.30 12.85 -6.75
CA ALA A 117 8.22 11.43 -7.05
C ALA A 117 6.90 11.04 -7.74
N ALA A 118 6.90 9.88 -8.40
CA ALA A 118 5.68 9.12 -8.60
C ALA A 118 5.31 8.46 -7.26
N VAL A 119 4.10 8.67 -6.76
CA VAL A 119 3.67 8.16 -5.46
C VAL A 119 2.63 7.06 -5.66
N VAL A 120 2.90 5.88 -5.10
CA VAL A 120 2.06 4.69 -5.22
C VAL A 120 1.58 4.29 -3.83
N GLY A 121 0.27 4.41 -3.57
CA GLY A 121 -0.31 4.15 -2.25
C GLY A 121 -1.37 3.05 -2.27
N ASN A 122 -1.26 2.09 -1.34
CA ASN A 122 -2.27 1.06 -1.14
C ASN A 122 -3.15 1.38 0.06
N SER A 123 -4.47 1.26 -0.08
CA SER A 123 -5.44 1.39 1.03
C SER A 123 -5.28 2.71 1.79
N MET A 124 -4.92 2.68 3.06
CA MET A 124 -4.56 3.88 3.85
C MET A 124 -3.43 4.68 3.19
N GLY A 125 -2.42 4.01 2.63
CA GLY A 125 -1.33 4.67 1.91
C GLY A 125 -1.83 5.45 0.70
N GLY A 126 -2.89 4.99 0.02
CA GLY A 126 -3.57 5.75 -1.03
C GLY A 126 -4.22 7.02 -0.49
N PHE A 127 -4.84 6.96 0.69
CA PHE A 127 -5.42 8.13 1.34
C PHE A 127 -4.34 9.17 1.72
N VAL A 128 -3.24 8.71 2.32
CA VAL A 128 -2.08 9.57 2.64
C VAL A 128 -1.50 10.21 1.37
N SER A 129 -1.38 9.43 0.29
CA SER A 129 -0.87 9.91 -0.99
C SER A 129 -1.78 10.96 -1.65
N ALA A 130 -3.11 10.81 -1.51
CA ALA A 130 -4.07 11.80 -1.97
C ALA A 130 -3.91 13.13 -1.22
N GLU A 131 -3.82 13.07 0.12
CA GLU A 131 -3.60 14.25 0.95
C GLU A 131 -2.28 14.94 0.61
N LEU A 132 -1.20 14.17 0.40
CA LEU A 132 0.09 14.71 -0.04
C LEU A 132 -0.05 15.44 -1.39
N ALA A 133 -0.71 14.83 -2.38
CA ALA A 133 -0.90 15.42 -3.70
C ALA A 133 -1.73 16.70 -3.67
N ILE A 134 -2.67 16.82 -2.72
CA ILE A 134 -3.50 18.02 -2.54
C ILE A 134 -2.73 19.13 -1.83
N LYS A 135 -2.01 18.80 -0.74
CA LYS A 135 -1.36 19.82 0.11
C LYS A 135 -0.03 20.29 -0.46
N VAL A 136 0.69 19.41 -1.14
CA VAL A 136 2.04 19.70 -1.67
C VAL A 136 2.15 19.17 -3.12
N PRO A 137 1.34 19.69 -4.08
CA PRO A 137 1.22 19.13 -5.43
C PRO A 137 2.55 19.06 -6.19
N ALA A 138 3.47 19.97 -5.91
CA ALA A 138 4.81 19.97 -6.52
C ALA A 138 5.65 18.72 -6.17
N ARG A 139 5.29 18.00 -5.12
CA ARG A 139 6.00 16.78 -4.67
C ARG A 139 5.52 15.51 -5.38
N VAL A 140 4.36 15.55 -6.04
CA VAL A 140 3.74 14.38 -6.66
C VAL A 140 3.65 14.57 -8.17
N GLN A 141 4.54 13.91 -8.91
CA GLN A 141 4.57 13.95 -10.37
C GLN A 141 3.46 13.09 -10.99
N ARG A 142 3.18 11.95 -10.37
CA ARG A 142 2.17 10.97 -10.75
C ARG A 142 1.62 10.32 -9.50
N LEU A 143 0.35 9.98 -9.51
CA LEU A 143 -0.31 9.34 -8.38
C LEU A 143 -0.89 8.00 -8.79
N VAL A 144 -0.66 6.97 -7.99
CA VAL A 144 -1.25 5.64 -8.21
C VAL A 144 -1.97 5.19 -6.95
N PHE A 145 -3.26 4.98 -7.07
CA PHE A 145 -4.08 4.39 -6.03
C PHE A 145 -4.23 2.88 -6.24
N VAL A 146 -3.96 2.12 -5.20
CA VAL A 146 -4.29 0.69 -5.16
C VAL A 146 -5.30 0.47 -4.05
N SER A 147 -6.57 0.29 -4.41
CA SER A 147 -7.67 0.08 -3.45
C SER A 147 -7.70 1.13 -2.33
N ALA A 148 -7.57 2.41 -2.67
CA ALA A 148 -7.41 3.52 -1.72
C ALA A 148 -8.63 3.69 -0.79
N ALA A 149 -8.39 3.83 0.53
CA ALA A 149 -9.45 3.86 1.54
C ALA A 149 -10.01 5.27 1.81
N ILE A 150 -10.14 6.11 0.77
CA ILE A 150 -10.49 7.54 0.89
C ILE A 150 -11.92 7.76 1.40
N PHE A 151 -12.86 6.89 1.04
CA PHE A 151 -14.26 7.00 1.48
C PHE A 151 -14.60 6.09 2.67
N TRP A 152 -13.60 5.69 3.46
CA TRP A 152 -13.76 4.77 4.58
C TRP A 152 -14.76 5.27 5.64
N GLN A 153 -14.77 6.58 5.94
CA GLN A 153 -15.67 7.21 6.89
C GLN A 153 -17.16 7.02 6.55
N ASN A 154 -17.50 6.86 5.27
CA ASN A 154 -18.87 6.69 4.81
C ASN A 154 -19.44 5.27 5.03
N ARG A 155 -18.63 4.34 5.61
CA ARG A 155 -19.01 2.93 5.76
C ARG A 155 -19.61 2.64 7.11
N ARG A 156 -20.92 2.48 7.16
CA ARG A 156 -21.63 2.00 8.35
C ARG A 156 -21.12 0.65 8.86
N ARG A 157 -20.55 -0.20 8.00
CA ARG A 157 -19.98 -1.51 8.37
C ARG A 157 -18.63 -1.40 9.11
N ALA A 158 -17.90 -0.30 8.96
CA ALA A 158 -16.64 -0.07 9.66
C ALA A 158 -16.84 0.41 11.11
N GLN A 159 -17.98 1.02 11.43
CA GLN A 159 -18.26 1.57 12.75
C GLN A 159 -18.14 0.55 13.90
N PRO A 160 -18.61 -0.71 13.80
CA PRO A 160 -18.42 -1.68 14.87
C PRO A 160 -16.94 -2.03 15.10
N LEU A 161 -16.14 -2.09 14.03
CA LEU A 161 -14.70 -2.36 14.11
C LEU A 161 -13.96 -1.19 14.77
N VAL A 162 -14.31 0.03 14.42
CA VAL A 162 -13.78 1.26 15.05
C VAL A 162 -14.18 1.35 16.52
N GLN A 163 -15.42 0.99 16.87
CA GLN A 163 -15.86 0.95 18.27
C GLN A 163 -15.14 -0.15 19.06
N LEU A 164 -15.00 -1.35 18.50
CA LEU A 164 -14.23 -2.44 19.11
C LEU A 164 -12.76 -2.05 19.28
N ALA A 165 -12.17 -1.37 18.28
CA ALA A 165 -10.83 -0.85 18.34
C ALA A 165 -10.64 0.20 19.44
N ARG A 166 -11.65 1.06 19.68
CA ARG A 166 -11.65 2.03 20.81
C ARG A 166 -11.76 1.37 22.18
N MET A 167 -12.29 0.15 22.25
CA MET A 167 -12.50 -0.60 23.50
C MET A 167 -11.40 -1.64 23.76
N SER A 168 -10.53 -1.94 22.78
CA SER A 168 -9.50 -2.95 22.93
C SER A 168 -8.24 -2.36 23.56
N ASP A 169 -7.89 -2.91 24.74
CA ASP A 169 -6.64 -2.61 25.45
C ASP A 169 -5.42 -3.05 24.63
N ALA A 170 -4.30 -2.36 24.83
CA ALA A 170 -2.98 -2.68 24.27
C ALA A 170 -2.55 -4.14 24.48
N VAL A 171 -3.16 -4.85 25.41
CA VAL A 171 -2.94 -6.28 25.72
C VAL A 171 -3.39 -7.18 24.55
N VAL A 172 -4.54 -6.88 23.92
CA VAL A 172 -5.07 -7.67 22.78
C VAL A 172 -4.19 -7.48 21.55
N ALA A 173 -3.76 -6.25 21.27
CA ALA A 173 -2.84 -5.97 20.17
C ALA A 173 -1.51 -6.70 20.34
N ARG A 174 -0.93 -6.70 21.55
CA ARG A 174 0.31 -7.44 21.88
C ARG A 174 0.15 -8.95 21.78
N ALA A 175 -1.00 -9.51 22.13
CA ALA A 175 -1.28 -10.94 22.00
C ALA A 175 -1.37 -11.36 20.52
N LEU A 176 -1.99 -10.53 19.67
CA LEU A 176 -2.04 -10.76 18.22
C LEU A 176 -0.63 -10.71 17.60
N VAL A 177 0.20 -9.75 17.99
CA VAL A 177 1.59 -9.65 17.50
C VAL A 177 2.41 -10.90 17.89
N ARG A 178 2.25 -11.42 19.10
CA ARG A 178 2.93 -12.66 19.52
C ARG A 178 2.46 -13.90 18.76
N ALA A 179 1.21 -13.92 18.31
CA ALA A 179 0.66 -15.00 17.52
C ALA A 179 1.16 -15.01 16.06
N THR A 180 1.76 -13.92 15.57
CA THR A 180 2.17 -13.82 14.16
C THR A 180 3.23 -14.83 13.76
N ASP A 181 4.17 -15.18 14.66
CA ASP A 181 5.19 -16.18 14.36
C ASP A 181 4.59 -17.59 14.22
N ASP A 182 3.64 -17.97 15.11
CA ASP A 182 2.92 -19.23 15.00
C ASP A 182 2.02 -19.27 13.75
N ILE A 183 1.39 -18.15 13.41
CA ILE A 183 0.57 -18.01 12.20
C ILE A 183 1.46 -18.12 10.97
N ALA A 184 2.63 -17.47 10.95
CA ALA A 184 3.56 -17.50 9.82
C ALA A 184 4.09 -18.92 9.54
N THR A 185 4.28 -19.76 10.56
CA THR A 185 4.79 -21.13 10.41
C THR A 185 3.72 -22.12 9.92
N ARG A 186 2.44 -21.88 10.18
CA ARG A 186 1.34 -22.79 9.86
C ARG A 186 0.60 -22.38 8.58
N ARG A 187 0.80 -23.10 7.49
CA ARG A 187 0.27 -22.78 6.15
C ARG A 187 -1.22 -22.40 6.14
N ARG A 188 -2.07 -23.17 6.84
CA ARG A 188 -3.52 -22.88 6.89
C ARG A 188 -3.83 -21.56 7.57
N LEU A 189 -3.09 -21.23 8.64
CA LEU A 189 -3.26 -19.98 9.36
C LEU A 189 -2.74 -18.79 8.56
N ARG A 190 -1.62 -18.95 7.83
CA ARG A 190 -1.14 -17.93 6.89
C ARG A 190 -2.20 -17.56 5.87
N TYR A 191 -2.77 -18.54 5.20
CA TYR A 191 -3.80 -18.27 4.18
C TYR A 191 -5.07 -17.67 4.78
N ALA A 192 -5.48 -18.06 5.98
CA ALA A 192 -6.58 -17.41 6.68
C ALA A 192 -6.25 -15.93 7.00
N ALA A 193 -5.03 -15.65 7.47
CA ALA A 193 -4.56 -14.29 7.73
C ALA A 193 -4.54 -13.45 6.45
N LEU A 194 -4.02 -13.98 5.34
CA LEU A 194 -4.04 -13.28 4.06
C LEU A 194 -5.47 -13.02 3.54
N ALA A 195 -6.39 -13.96 3.75
CA ALA A 195 -7.80 -13.74 3.39
C ALA A 195 -8.40 -12.58 4.19
N THR A 196 -8.07 -12.44 5.48
CA THR A 196 -8.50 -11.28 6.31
C THR A 196 -7.79 -9.99 5.92
N ALA A 197 -6.57 -10.07 5.40
CA ALA A 197 -5.82 -8.94 4.84
C ALA A 197 -6.27 -8.53 3.43
N GLY A 198 -7.32 -9.18 2.90
CA GLY A 198 -7.98 -8.80 1.65
C GLY A 198 -7.54 -9.56 0.40
N PHE A 199 -6.68 -10.58 0.50
CA PHE A 199 -6.39 -11.46 -0.64
C PHE A 199 -7.60 -12.27 -1.04
N ARG A 200 -7.93 -12.30 -2.33
CA ARG A 200 -9.09 -13.06 -2.82
C ARG A 200 -8.84 -14.57 -2.85
N TYR A 201 -7.65 -14.97 -3.31
CA TYR A 201 -7.25 -16.37 -3.44
C TYR A 201 -5.84 -16.58 -2.85
N PRO A 202 -5.67 -16.47 -1.51
CA PRO A 202 -4.37 -16.54 -0.87
C PRO A 202 -3.60 -17.83 -1.16
N GLN A 203 -4.31 -18.93 -1.48
CA GLN A 203 -3.70 -20.22 -1.82
C GLN A 203 -2.94 -20.24 -3.15
N TYR A 204 -3.03 -19.20 -3.96
CA TYR A 204 -2.34 -19.07 -5.24
C TYR A 204 -1.12 -18.12 -5.20
N VAL A 205 -0.91 -17.43 -4.09
CA VAL A 205 0.37 -16.74 -3.86
C VAL A 205 1.42 -17.73 -3.37
N SER A 206 2.70 -17.41 -3.58
CA SER A 206 3.79 -18.27 -3.13
C SER A 206 3.81 -18.39 -1.61
N ASP A 207 4.33 -19.52 -1.09
CA ASP A 207 4.47 -19.72 0.35
C ASP A 207 5.44 -18.72 0.97
N GLU A 208 6.46 -18.28 0.22
CA GLU A 208 7.44 -17.27 0.62
C GLU A 208 6.76 -15.90 0.78
N LEU A 209 5.98 -15.45 -0.22
CA LEU A 209 5.24 -14.19 -0.13
C LEU A 209 4.23 -14.22 1.02
N ALA A 210 3.49 -15.33 1.15
CA ALA A 210 2.53 -15.49 2.23
C ALA A 210 3.20 -15.43 3.62
N HIS A 211 4.42 -15.98 3.74
CA HIS A 211 5.21 -15.94 4.97
C HIS A 211 5.66 -14.52 5.30
N GLU A 212 6.21 -13.80 4.31
CA GLU A 212 6.66 -12.43 4.49
C GLU A 212 5.52 -11.47 4.83
N MET A 213 4.35 -11.60 4.18
CA MET A 213 3.20 -10.75 4.48
C MET A 213 2.71 -10.90 5.92
N VAL A 214 2.66 -12.12 6.44
CA VAL A 214 2.26 -12.35 7.84
C VAL A 214 3.33 -11.85 8.80
N ARG A 215 4.61 -12.09 8.47
CA ARG A 215 5.73 -11.71 9.30
C ARG A 215 5.91 -10.18 9.38
N SER A 216 5.63 -9.47 8.32
CA SER A 216 5.77 -8.00 8.25
C SER A 216 4.74 -7.24 9.11
N ALA A 217 3.60 -7.85 9.43
CA ALA A 217 2.55 -7.27 10.27
C ALA A 217 2.88 -7.24 11.79
N ARG A 218 4.16 -7.31 12.17
CA ARG A 218 4.59 -7.49 13.58
C ARG A 218 4.47 -6.25 14.45
N ARG A 219 4.68 -5.06 13.92
CA ARG A 219 4.51 -3.81 14.67
C ARG A 219 3.22 -3.13 14.25
N THR A 220 2.36 -2.92 15.22
CA THR A 220 1.02 -2.37 14.99
C THR A 220 0.64 -1.36 16.07
N ASP A 221 1.61 -0.72 16.71
CA ASP A 221 1.35 0.30 17.73
C ASP A 221 0.53 1.46 17.13
N GLY A 222 0.76 1.78 15.85
CA GLY A 222 0.01 2.76 15.08
C GLY A 222 -1.35 2.28 14.58
N PHE A 223 -1.70 0.99 14.70
CA PHE A 223 -2.90 0.44 14.04
C PHE A 223 -4.19 1.11 14.48
N LEU A 224 -4.46 1.19 15.79
CA LEU A 224 -5.68 1.78 16.32
C LEU A 224 -5.78 3.28 16.06
N PRO A 225 -4.74 4.09 16.35
CA PRO A 225 -4.73 5.50 15.98
C PRO A 225 -4.96 5.74 14.48
N ALA A 226 -4.29 4.99 13.62
CA ALA A 226 -4.43 5.12 12.18
C ALA A 226 -5.82 4.70 11.66
N LEU A 227 -6.41 3.65 12.23
CA LEU A 227 -7.79 3.25 11.95
C LEU A 227 -8.80 4.36 12.34
N GLN A 228 -8.56 5.03 13.48
CA GLN A 228 -9.37 6.18 13.93
C GLN A 228 -9.18 7.36 12.97
N ALA A 229 -7.96 7.64 12.53
CA ALA A 229 -7.65 8.66 11.54
C ALA A 229 -8.40 8.44 10.22
N LEU A 230 -8.41 7.20 9.70
CA LEU A 230 -9.19 6.83 8.50
C LEU A 230 -10.69 7.07 8.65
N ALA A 231 -11.23 6.84 9.86
CA ALA A 231 -12.66 6.98 10.13
C ALA A 231 -13.08 8.43 10.40
N GLY A 232 -12.14 9.30 10.74
CA GLY A 232 -12.38 10.68 11.18
C GLY A 232 -12.13 11.76 10.13
N TYR A 233 -11.56 11.41 8.96
CA TYR A 233 -11.13 12.37 7.96
C TYR A 233 -11.89 12.24 6.64
N ASP A 234 -12.38 13.36 6.11
CA ASP A 234 -13.10 13.43 4.82
C ASP A 234 -12.32 14.28 3.82
N LEU A 235 -11.89 13.66 2.75
CA LEU A 235 -11.10 14.27 1.68
C LEU A 235 -11.90 14.48 0.38
N GLU A 236 -13.13 14.02 0.33
CA GLU A 236 -13.90 13.93 -0.91
C GLU A 236 -13.97 15.25 -1.69
N LYS A 237 -14.27 16.35 -0.99
CA LYS A 237 -14.39 17.68 -1.60
C LYS A 237 -13.10 18.27 -2.09
N GLU A 238 -11.96 17.72 -1.64
CA GLU A 238 -10.62 18.18 -1.98
C GLU A 238 -10.02 17.40 -3.17
N LEU A 239 -10.56 16.21 -3.50
CA LEU A 239 -10.07 15.35 -4.57
C LEU A 239 -9.96 16.05 -5.95
N PRO A 240 -10.87 16.95 -6.34
CA PRO A 240 -10.73 17.70 -7.60
C PRO A 240 -9.49 18.61 -7.68
N LYS A 241 -8.79 18.83 -6.56
CA LYS A 241 -7.54 19.61 -6.52
C LYS A 241 -6.30 18.79 -6.90
N ILE A 242 -6.42 17.47 -7.02
CA ILE A 242 -5.34 16.61 -7.51
C ILE A 242 -5.08 16.98 -8.97
N SER A 243 -3.89 17.51 -9.24
CA SER A 243 -3.51 18.07 -10.54
C SER A 243 -2.53 17.21 -11.35
N CYS A 244 -2.00 16.15 -10.73
CA CYS A 244 -1.10 15.22 -11.40
C CYS A 244 -1.88 14.08 -12.08
N PRO A 245 -1.34 13.47 -13.17
CA PRO A 245 -1.90 12.26 -13.73
C PRO A 245 -2.07 11.18 -12.68
N THR A 246 -3.25 10.57 -12.64
CA THR A 246 -3.63 9.61 -11.60
C THR A 246 -4.10 8.28 -12.19
N LEU A 247 -3.51 7.18 -11.74
CA LEU A 247 -3.93 5.82 -12.05
C LEU A 247 -4.64 5.20 -10.85
N ILE A 248 -5.85 4.67 -11.08
CA ILE A 248 -6.69 4.05 -10.05
C ILE A 248 -6.77 2.54 -10.33
N VAL A 249 -6.14 1.72 -9.50
CA VAL A 249 -6.13 0.25 -9.64
C VAL A 249 -6.97 -0.39 -8.54
N TRP A 250 -7.85 -1.32 -8.91
CA TRP A 250 -8.73 -1.97 -7.93
C TRP A 250 -8.98 -3.43 -8.25
N GLY A 251 -9.19 -4.23 -7.22
CA GLY A 251 -9.71 -5.59 -7.39
C GLY A 251 -11.24 -5.63 -7.40
N ALA A 252 -11.84 -6.29 -8.40
CA ALA A 252 -13.29 -6.43 -8.53
C ALA A 252 -13.95 -7.12 -7.31
N ASN A 253 -13.19 -7.93 -6.58
CA ASN A 253 -13.65 -8.69 -5.43
C ASN A 253 -13.09 -8.16 -4.10
N ASP A 254 -12.70 -6.89 -4.05
CA ASP A 254 -12.24 -6.26 -2.82
C ASP A 254 -13.36 -6.24 -1.77
N GLN A 255 -13.10 -6.90 -0.63
CA GLN A 255 -14.04 -7.01 0.48
C GLN A 255 -13.80 -5.97 1.58
N LEU A 256 -12.65 -5.28 1.54
CA LEU A 256 -12.28 -4.26 2.51
C LEU A 256 -12.71 -2.86 2.04
N VAL A 257 -12.40 -2.53 0.78
CA VAL A 257 -12.76 -1.24 0.18
C VAL A 257 -13.53 -1.49 -1.12
N SER A 258 -14.69 -0.87 -1.29
CA SER A 258 -15.59 -1.15 -2.42
C SER A 258 -14.97 -0.75 -3.75
N VAL A 259 -15.08 -1.60 -4.76
CA VAL A 259 -14.70 -1.25 -6.13
C VAL A 259 -15.48 -0.04 -6.69
N LYS A 260 -16.66 0.27 -6.15
CA LYS A 260 -17.41 1.49 -6.50
C LYS A 260 -16.70 2.77 -6.10
N ASP A 261 -15.79 2.69 -5.11
CA ASP A 261 -14.98 3.84 -4.72
C ASP A 261 -13.96 4.19 -5.82
N ALA A 262 -13.53 3.21 -6.63
CA ALA A 262 -12.66 3.47 -7.79
C ALA A 262 -13.36 4.30 -8.87
N GLU A 263 -14.64 4.02 -9.15
CA GLU A 263 -15.47 4.81 -10.08
C GLU A 263 -15.66 6.25 -9.57
N ARG A 264 -15.97 6.36 -8.27
CA ARG A 264 -16.13 7.67 -7.63
C ARG A 264 -14.85 8.50 -7.63
N LEU A 265 -13.68 7.88 -7.48
CA LEU A 265 -12.39 8.57 -7.58
C LEU A 265 -12.14 9.06 -9.00
N GLU A 266 -12.44 8.25 -10.02
CA GLU A 266 -12.30 8.62 -11.43
C GLU A 266 -13.21 9.79 -11.78
N ASP A 267 -14.45 9.82 -11.26
CA ASP A 267 -15.40 10.92 -11.46
C ASP A 267 -14.93 12.24 -10.83
N LEU A 268 -14.18 12.18 -9.71
CA LEU A 268 -13.77 13.35 -8.93
C LEU A 268 -12.40 13.90 -9.30
N ILE A 269 -11.49 13.07 -9.84
CA ILE A 269 -10.11 13.49 -10.16
C ILE A 269 -9.98 13.76 -11.65
N PRO A 270 -9.67 15.01 -12.05
CA PRO A 270 -9.77 15.44 -13.45
C PRO A 270 -8.91 14.67 -14.45
N ASP A 271 -7.64 14.38 -14.10
CA ASP A 271 -6.70 13.63 -14.94
C ASP A 271 -6.47 12.24 -14.35
N SER A 272 -7.50 11.40 -14.43
CA SER A 272 -7.44 10.04 -13.89
C SER A 272 -7.93 9.00 -14.87
N ARG A 273 -7.39 7.77 -14.70
CA ARG A 273 -7.88 6.58 -15.39
C ARG A 273 -7.96 5.40 -14.42
N ARG A 274 -8.93 4.54 -14.62
CA ARG A 274 -9.22 3.39 -13.78
C ARG A 274 -8.95 2.07 -14.48
N GLU A 275 -8.36 1.13 -13.72
CA GLU A 275 -8.19 -0.27 -14.10
C GLU A 275 -8.73 -1.19 -13.01
N VAL A 276 -9.69 -2.03 -13.34
CA VAL A 276 -10.27 -3.01 -12.42
C VAL A 276 -9.79 -4.41 -12.78
N PHE A 277 -9.19 -5.09 -11.81
CA PHE A 277 -8.67 -6.45 -11.98
C PHE A 277 -9.73 -7.46 -11.55
N GLU A 278 -10.25 -8.22 -12.50
CA GLU A 278 -11.20 -9.28 -12.23
C GLU A 278 -10.61 -10.35 -11.30
N ARG A 279 -11.46 -10.96 -10.45
CA ARG A 279 -11.08 -12.03 -9.52
C ARG A 279 -9.90 -11.66 -8.62
N THR A 280 -9.81 -10.42 -8.21
CA THR A 280 -8.74 -9.85 -7.41
C THR A 280 -9.34 -9.16 -6.20
N GLY A 281 -8.67 -9.25 -5.05
CA GLY A 281 -9.08 -8.61 -3.80
C GLY A 281 -8.43 -7.24 -3.61
N HIS A 282 -8.09 -6.95 -2.36
CA HIS A 282 -7.63 -5.63 -1.90
C HIS A 282 -6.18 -5.28 -2.27
N VAL A 283 -5.35 -6.28 -2.51
CA VAL A 283 -3.90 -6.12 -2.71
C VAL A 283 -3.50 -6.53 -4.12
N ALA A 284 -4.08 -5.85 -5.11
CA ALA A 284 -3.93 -6.15 -6.53
C ALA A 284 -2.44 -6.25 -6.97
N MET A 285 -1.55 -5.46 -6.36
CA MET A 285 -0.12 -5.43 -6.63
C MET A 285 0.62 -6.71 -6.19
N LEU A 286 0.05 -7.46 -5.25
CA LEU A 286 0.57 -8.74 -4.76
C LEU A 286 -0.18 -9.94 -5.35
N GLU A 287 -1.48 -9.75 -5.65
CA GLU A 287 -2.31 -10.80 -6.22
C GLU A 287 -2.06 -11.01 -7.72
N ARG A 288 -1.72 -9.94 -8.45
CA ARG A 288 -1.43 -9.94 -9.88
C ARG A 288 -0.19 -9.09 -10.21
N PRO A 289 0.97 -9.47 -9.68
CA PRO A 289 2.16 -8.62 -9.71
C PRO A 289 2.62 -8.29 -11.14
N GLU A 290 2.60 -9.25 -12.06
CA GLU A 290 3.04 -9.04 -13.44
C GLU A 290 2.10 -8.08 -14.21
N ARG A 291 0.78 -8.20 -14.02
CA ARG A 291 -0.20 -7.30 -14.60
C ARG A 291 -0.08 -5.90 -14.01
N PHE A 292 0.06 -5.81 -12.69
CA PHE A 292 0.22 -4.53 -12.00
C PHE A 292 1.52 -3.84 -12.42
N ASN A 293 2.64 -4.55 -12.45
CA ASN A 293 3.94 -4.00 -12.82
C ASN A 293 3.97 -3.53 -14.28
N ARG A 294 3.35 -4.26 -15.20
CA ARG A 294 3.19 -3.82 -16.59
C ARG A 294 2.38 -2.52 -16.68
N LEU A 295 1.22 -2.47 -16.04
CA LEU A 295 0.35 -1.30 -16.04
C LEU A 295 1.04 -0.08 -15.41
N LEU A 296 1.75 -0.27 -14.29
CA LEU A 296 2.51 0.80 -13.64
C LEU A 296 3.64 1.31 -14.54
N ARG A 297 4.36 0.42 -15.23
CA ARG A 297 5.43 0.81 -16.16
C ARG A 297 4.88 1.62 -17.33
N GLU A 298 3.77 1.20 -17.93
CA GLU A 298 3.08 1.93 -18.99
C GLU A 298 2.68 3.32 -18.49
N PHE A 299 2.07 3.41 -17.32
CA PHE A 299 1.65 4.68 -16.73
C PHE A 299 2.81 5.63 -16.42
N LEU A 300 3.94 5.10 -15.95
CA LEU A 300 5.14 5.91 -15.68
C LEU A 300 5.82 6.42 -16.96
N ALA A 301 5.70 5.69 -18.06
CA ALA A 301 6.27 6.06 -19.36
C ALA A 301 5.41 7.05 -20.15
N ASP A 302 4.11 7.18 -19.84
CA ASP A 302 3.21 8.11 -20.52
C ASP A 302 3.72 9.55 -20.37
N ALA A 303 3.80 10.31 -21.46
CA ALA A 303 4.12 11.73 -21.37
C ALA A 303 3.00 12.48 -20.61
N PRO A 304 3.31 13.44 -19.71
CA PRO A 304 2.27 14.25 -19.08
C PRO A 304 1.40 14.95 -20.13
N ALA A 305 0.08 14.96 -19.94
CA ALA A 305 -0.86 15.58 -20.87
C ALA A 305 -0.49 17.04 -21.21
N ALA A 306 0.11 17.77 -20.26
CA ALA A 306 0.61 19.13 -20.46
C ALA A 306 1.79 19.24 -21.45
N GLU A 307 2.52 18.17 -21.72
CA GLU A 307 3.64 18.13 -22.68
C GLU A 307 3.15 17.82 -24.10
N LEU A 308 2.07 17.02 -24.21
CA LEU A 308 1.39 16.72 -25.48
C LEU A 308 0.62 17.95 -26.05
N ALA A 309 0.14 18.82 -25.18
CA ALA A 309 -0.55 20.06 -25.59
C ALA A 309 0.39 21.18 -26.07
N ARG A 310 1.72 21.02 -25.89
CA ARG A 310 2.75 21.98 -26.34
C ARG A 310 3.47 21.56 -27.62
N ARG A 311 3.13 20.39 -28.17
CA ARG A 311 3.62 19.90 -29.47
C ARG A 311 2.54 20.06 -30.54
#